data_284aae4b96d9baaaed689c97e1c880ad
#
_entry.id   284aae4b96d9baaaed689c97e1c880ad
#
_cell.length_a   1.000
_cell.length_b   1.000
_cell.length_c   1.000
_cell.angle_alpha   90.00
_cell.angle_beta   90.00
_cell.angle_gamma   90.00
#
_symmetry.space_group_name_H-M   'P 1'
#
loop_
_entity.id
_entity.type
_entity.pdbx_description
1 polymer ?
#
loop_
_entity_poly.entity_id
_entity_poly.type
_entity_poly.pdbx_seq_one_letter_code
_entity_poly.pdbx_strand_id
1 'polypeptide(L)'
;MNKYWVGGEQTEYQPGSNELVLANLLDIVDPDEINDVELLLLSKLYDEVLTSRLPMGAILSSTLMAWHRRWLGKVYKWAGELRTVNMSKGGFNFAAAPRIPKLLSELDANQMSRLTPCFGMSRAELIAAIAEVHVELILIHPFREGNGRLARLLA
;
A
#
# COMPACT_ATOMS: atom_id res chain seq x y z
N MET A 1 -0.68 -5.57 -31.50
CA MET A 1 0.74 -5.26 -31.24
C MET A 1 0.80 -4.21 -30.15
N ASN A 2 1.02 -4.61 -28.91
CA ASN A 2 1.00 -3.69 -27.76
C ASN A 2 2.32 -2.92 -27.72
N LYS A 3 2.28 -1.64 -28.10
CA LYS A 3 3.45 -0.77 -28.32
C LYS A 3 4.08 -0.22 -27.03
N TYR A 4 3.53 -0.58 -25.85
CA TYR A 4 3.99 -0.11 -24.53
C TYR A 4 3.96 -1.24 -23.51
N TRP A 5 4.78 -2.25 -23.76
CA TRP A 5 5.09 -3.24 -22.73
C TRP A 5 6.19 -2.64 -21.83
N VAL A 6 5.81 -2.08 -20.71
CA VAL A 6 6.74 -1.71 -19.65
C VAL A 6 6.96 -2.96 -18.82
N GLY A 7 7.91 -3.79 -19.23
CA GLY A 7 8.35 -4.93 -18.46
C GLY A 7 9.07 -4.45 -17.19
N GLY A 8 8.79 -5.08 -16.07
CA GLY A 8 9.45 -4.80 -14.80
C GLY A 8 8.98 -5.80 -13.75
N GLU A 9 9.72 -5.93 -12.67
CA GLU A 9 9.45 -6.90 -11.58
C GLU A 9 8.00 -6.84 -11.05
N GLN A 10 7.33 -5.69 -11.20
CA GLN A 10 5.93 -5.51 -10.79
C GLN A 10 4.90 -6.09 -11.75
N THR A 11 5.30 -6.50 -12.95
CA THR A 11 4.41 -7.11 -13.96
C THR A 11 4.54 -8.62 -14.05
N GLU A 12 5.55 -9.17 -13.39
CA GLU A 12 5.88 -10.58 -13.48
C GLU A 12 5.02 -11.42 -12.53
N TYR A 13 4.64 -12.59 -13.02
CA TYR A 13 3.98 -13.62 -12.23
C TYR A 13 4.96 -14.74 -11.88
N GLN A 14 4.71 -15.40 -10.77
CA GLN A 14 5.50 -16.54 -10.34
C GLN A 14 5.37 -17.68 -11.36
N PRO A 15 6.48 -18.18 -11.91
CA PRO A 15 6.44 -19.34 -12.81
C PRO A 15 5.70 -20.52 -12.17
N GLY A 16 4.76 -21.11 -12.91
CA GLY A 16 3.94 -22.22 -12.42
C GLY A 16 2.67 -21.83 -11.67
N SER A 17 2.44 -20.56 -11.41
CA SER A 17 1.23 -20.09 -10.73
C SER A 17 0.03 -19.88 -11.67
N ASN A 18 0.16 -20.08 -12.98
CA ASN A 18 -0.87 -19.75 -13.99
C ASN A 18 -1.33 -18.28 -13.91
N GLU A 19 -0.40 -17.36 -13.68
CA GLU A 19 -0.65 -15.92 -13.52
C GLU A 19 -1.56 -15.56 -12.31
N LEU A 20 -1.67 -16.46 -11.33
CA LEU A 20 -2.47 -16.22 -10.13
C LEU A 20 -1.68 -15.61 -8.99
N VAL A 21 -0.34 -15.74 -9.00
CA VAL A 21 0.56 -15.23 -7.96
C VAL A 21 1.64 -14.37 -8.58
N LEU A 22 1.87 -13.17 -8.02
CA LEU A 22 2.96 -12.30 -8.43
C LEU A 22 4.32 -12.95 -8.13
N ALA A 23 5.32 -12.66 -8.97
CA ALA A 23 6.68 -13.11 -8.74
C ALA A 23 7.15 -12.70 -7.33
N ASN A 24 7.62 -13.68 -6.58
CA ASN A 24 7.95 -13.50 -5.17
C ASN A 24 9.27 -14.19 -4.79
N LEU A 25 9.87 -13.75 -3.69
CA LEU A 25 11.16 -14.23 -3.20
C LEU A 25 11.09 -15.60 -2.50
N LEU A 26 9.90 -16.14 -2.31
CA LEU A 26 9.64 -17.37 -1.59
C LEU A 26 9.31 -18.54 -2.53
N ASP A 27 9.28 -18.28 -3.85
CA ASP A 27 8.91 -19.25 -4.88
C ASP A 27 7.52 -19.88 -4.68
N ILE A 28 6.61 -19.18 -3.99
CA ILE A 28 5.25 -19.62 -3.74
C ILE A 28 4.42 -19.46 -5.01
N VAL A 29 3.76 -20.54 -5.42
CA VAL A 29 2.89 -20.61 -6.61
C VAL A 29 1.40 -20.68 -6.27
N ASP A 30 1.07 -21.03 -5.04
CA ASP A 30 -0.31 -21.19 -4.56
C ASP A 30 -0.87 -19.85 -4.03
N PRO A 31 -2.04 -19.40 -4.53
CA PRO A 31 -2.64 -18.14 -4.10
C PRO A 31 -3.05 -18.11 -2.63
N ASP A 32 -3.47 -19.22 -2.06
CA ASP A 32 -3.87 -19.28 -0.66
C ASP A 32 -2.63 -19.24 0.24
N GLU A 33 -1.57 -19.95 -0.13
CA GLU A 33 -0.30 -19.95 0.60
C GLU A 33 0.33 -18.54 0.64
N ILE A 34 0.41 -17.85 -0.49
CA ILE A 34 0.98 -16.48 -0.51
C ILE A 34 0.14 -15.52 0.33
N ASN A 35 -1.18 -15.64 0.28
CA ASN A 35 -2.09 -14.82 1.08
C ASN A 35 -1.91 -15.08 2.58
N ASP A 36 -1.75 -16.31 3.01
CA ASP A 36 -1.49 -16.67 4.40
C ASP A 36 -0.16 -16.09 4.91
N VAL A 37 0.89 -16.16 4.10
CA VAL A 37 2.19 -15.56 4.42
C VAL A 37 2.08 -14.04 4.55
N GLU A 38 1.43 -13.38 3.61
CA GLU A 38 1.19 -11.93 3.67
C GLU A 38 0.40 -11.53 4.91
N LEU A 39 -0.62 -12.31 5.28
CA LEU A 39 -1.45 -12.05 6.46
C LEU A 39 -0.67 -12.22 7.76
N LEU A 40 0.17 -13.26 7.86
CA LEU A 40 1.05 -13.46 9.01
C LEU A 40 2.02 -12.31 9.20
N LEU A 41 2.63 -11.83 8.11
CA LEU A 41 3.55 -10.69 8.15
C LEU A 41 2.84 -9.38 8.46
N LEU A 42 1.60 -9.21 8.00
CA LEU A 42 0.76 -8.06 8.34
C LEU A 42 0.45 -8.03 9.83
N SER A 43 0.10 -9.16 10.43
CA SER A 43 -0.14 -9.26 11.88
C SER A 43 1.08 -8.80 12.67
N LYS A 44 2.29 -9.20 12.27
CA LYS A 44 3.53 -8.74 12.89
C LYS A 44 3.73 -7.23 12.77
N LEU A 45 3.42 -6.66 11.60
CA LEU A 45 3.50 -5.21 11.41
C LEU A 45 2.51 -4.46 12.33
N TYR A 46 1.26 -4.96 12.45
CA TYR A 46 0.26 -4.41 13.36
C TYR A 46 0.76 -4.40 14.80
N ASP A 47 1.28 -5.53 15.27
CA ASP A 47 1.84 -5.63 16.62
C ASP A 47 2.96 -4.62 16.84
N GLU A 48 3.87 -4.48 15.91
CA GLU A 48 4.97 -3.52 16.03
C GLU A 48 4.49 -2.06 16.02
N VAL A 49 3.60 -1.69 15.10
CA VAL A 49 3.14 -0.31 14.96
C VAL A 49 2.27 0.09 16.15
N LEU A 50 1.32 -0.76 16.55
CA LEU A 50 0.34 -0.41 17.57
C LEU A 50 0.85 -0.56 19.00
N THR A 51 1.85 -1.41 19.25
CA THR A 51 2.36 -1.65 20.61
C THR A 51 3.70 -0.99 20.92
N SER A 52 4.61 -0.94 19.93
CA SER A 52 6.00 -0.54 20.19
C SER A 52 6.44 0.73 19.47
N ARG A 53 5.77 1.11 18.41
CA ARG A 53 6.21 2.19 17.51
C ARG A 53 5.07 3.06 17.00
N LEU A 54 4.11 3.37 17.87
CA LEU A 54 3.02 4.29 17.52
C LEU A 54 3.62 5.63 17.06
N PRO A 55 3.23 6.13 15.88
CA PRO A 55 3.70 7.42 15.39
C PRO A 55 3.29 8.55 16.34
N MET A 56 4.24 9.34 16.79
CA MET A 56 3.99 10.51 17.64
C MET A 56 3.94 11.81 16.84
N GLY A 57 4.39 11.78 15.60
CA GLY A 57 4.33 12.90 14.66
C GLY A 57 3.46 12.55 13.44
N ALA A 58 3.36 13.49 12.50
CA ALA A 58 2.58 13.29 11.28
C ALA A 58 2.99 12.01 10.55
N ILE A 59 1.98 11.24 10.15
CA ILE A 59 2.17 10.06 9.31
C ILE A 59 2.14 10.53 7.87
N LEU A 60 3.23 10.36 7.15
CA LEU A 60 3.37 10.79 5.76
C LEU A 60 3.46 9.57 4.82
N SER A 61 3.40 9.81 3.53
CA SER A 61 3.55 8.76 2.51
C SER A 61 4.85 7.97 2.66
N SER A 62 5.93 8.62 3.11
CA SER A 62 7.20 7.95 3.43
C SER A 62 7.07 6.93 4.56
N THR A 63 6.24 7.19 5.56
CA THR A 63 5.91 6.23 6.63
C THR A 63 5.19 5.01 6.06
N LEU A 64 4.21 5.24 5.17
CA LEU A 64 3.47 4.16 4.50
C LEU A 64 4.39 3.29 3.64
N MET A 65 5.33 3.90 2.92
CA MET A 65 6.34 3.16 2.15
C MET A 65 7.25 2.32 3.06
N ALA A 66 7.65 2.85 4.21
CA ALA A 66 8.45 2.12 5.19
C ALA A 66 7.66 0.94 5.81
N TRP A 67 6.40 1.13 6.16
CA TRP A 67 5.52 0.05 6.63
C TRP A 67 5.32 -1.02 5.58
N HIS A 68 5.08 -0.64 4.34
CA HIS A 68 4.93 -1.56 3.22
C HIS A 68 6.20 -2.41 3.00
N ARG A 69 7.38 -1.78 3.06
CA ARG A 69 8.67 -2.48 2.97
C ARG A 69 8.87 -3.45 4.13
N ARG A 70 8.56 -3.05 5.35
CA ARG A 70 8.66 -3.92 6.55
C ARG A 70 7.72 -5.11 6.47
N TRP A 71 6.51 -4.87 5.95
CA TRP A 71 5.51 -5.93 5.78
C TRP A 71 5.91 -6.92 4.69
N LEU A 72 6.13 -6.46 3.47
CA LEU A 72 6.24 -7.28 2.28
C LEU A 72 7.68 -7.46 1.75
N GLY A 73 8.69 -6.84 2.37
CA GLY A 73 10.06 -6.86 1.87
C GLY A 73 10.74 -8.22 1.82
N LYS A 74 10.20 -9.21 2.56
CA LYS A 74 10.64 -10.61 2.49
C LYS A 74 9.90 -11.43 1.43
N VAL A 75 8.83 -10.86 0.87
CA VAL A 75 7.98 -11.51 -0.13
C VAL A 75 8.24 -10.96 -1.51
N TYR A 76 8.33 -9.64 -1.66
CA TYR A 76 8.45 -8.96 -2.95
C TYR A 76 9.65 -8.03 -2.99
N LYS A 77 10.42 -8.06 -4.07
CA LYS A 77 11.58 -7.18 -4.29
C LYS A 77 11.18 -5.69 -4.33
N TRP A 78 10.02 -5.40 -4.90
CA TRP A 78 9.48 -4.05 -5.05
C TRP A 78 8.75 -3.53 -3.81
N ALA A 79 8.73 -4.26 -2.70
CA ALA A 79 8.08 -3.83 -1.47
C ALA A 79 8.64 -2.48 -0.98
N GLY A 80 7.73 -1.55 -0.63
CA GLY A 80 8.09 -0.19 -0.24
C GLY A 80 8.32 0.77 -1.41
N GLU A 81 8.19 0.31 -2.64
CA GLU A 81 8.30 1.14 -3.84
C GLU A 81 6.91 1.48 -4.40
N LEU A 82 6.78 2.63 -5.01
CA LEU A 82 5.56 3.02 -5.71
C LEU A 82 5.39 2.15 -6.95
N ARG A 83 4.15 1.81 -7.28
CA ARG A 83 3.88 1.04 -8.50
C ARG A 83 4.22 1.84 -9.75
N THR A 84 4.74 1.14 -10.74
CA THR A 84 5.05 1.65 -12.07
C THR A 84 4.01 1.25 -13.12
N VAL A 85 3.03 0.43 -12.72
CA VAL A 85 1.98 -0.10 -13.59
C VAL A 85 0.63 0.56 -13.30
N ASN A 86 -0.18 0.79 -14.34
CA ASN A 86 -1.56 1.23 -14.16
C ASN A 86 -2.42 0.07 -13.66
N MET A 87 -3.35 0.37 -12.77
CA MET A 87 -4.21 -0.63 -12.14
C MET A 87 -5.68 -0.21 -12.19
N SER A 88 -6.55 -1.21 -12.31
CA SER A 88 -7.99 -1.05 -12.23
C SER A 88 -8.62 -2.21 -11.46
N LYS A 89 -9.80 -1.98 -10.90
CA LYS A 89 -10.59 -3.01 -10.23
C LYS A 89 -12.08 -2.72 -10.41
N GLY A 90 -12.83 -3.73 -10.85
CA GLY A 90 -14.28 -3.59 -11.03
C GLY A 90 -14.70 -2.46 -11.97
N GLY A 91 -13.92 -2.18 -13.01
CA GLY A 91 -14.16 -1.08 -13.94
C GLY A 91 -13.68 0.30 -13.46
N PHE A 92 -13.20 0.42 -12.23
CA PHE A 92 -12.62 1.65 -11.71
C PHE A 92 -11.10 1.71 -11.97
N ASN A 93 -10.64 2.80 -12.58
CA ASN A 93 -9.21 3.05 -12.81
C ASN A 93 -8.64 3.86 -11.65
N PHE A 94 -7.62 3.34 -10.98
CA PHE A 94 -6.84 4.09 -9.99
C PHE A 94 -5.96 5.15 -10.66
N ALA A 95 -5.31 6.00 -9.87
CA ALA A 95 -4.43 7.03 -10.40
C ALA A 95 -3.40 6.45 -11.39
N ALA A 96 -3.12 7.19 -12.47
CA ALA A 96 -2.09 6.79 -13.42
C ALA A 96 -0.71 6.73 -12.72
N ALA A 97 0.03 5.66 -12.93
CA ALA A 97 1.30 5.41 -12.23
C ALA A 97 2.27 6.59 -12.24
N PRO A 98 2.50 7.29 -13.35
CA PRO A 98 3.41 8.44 -13.39
C PRO A 98 2.96 9.64 -12.52
N ARG A 99 1.68 9.69 -12.14
CA ARG A 99 1.12 10.77 -11.31
C ARG A 99 1.22 10.50 -9.81
N ILE A 100 1.48 9.25 -9.40
CA ILE A 100 1.48 8.84 -7.99
C ILE A 100 2.40 9.69 -7.13
N PRO A 101 3.68 9.95 -7.50
CA PRO A 101 4.57 10.75 -6.66
C PRO A 101 4.02 12.14 -6.35
N LYS A 102 3.43 12.81 -7.36
CA LYS A 102 2.82 14.12 -7.18
C LYS A 102 1.59 14.06 -6.28
N LEU A 103 0.70 13.09 -6.52
CA LEU A 103 -0.53 12.92 -5.73
C LEU A 103 -0.23 12.60 -4.26
N LEU A 104 0.80 11.79 -3.98
CA LEU A 104 1.24 11.52 -2.61
C LEU A 104 1.83 12.77 -1.95
N SER A 105 2.61 13.56 -2.67
CA SER A 105 3.12 14.83 -2.16
C SER A 105 1.98 15.82 -1.82
N GLU A 106 0.94 15.88 -2.64
CA GLU A 106 -0.26 16.68 -2.40
C GLU A 106 -1.06 16.14 -1.20
N LEU A 107 -1.21 14.83 -1.08
CA LEU A 107 -1.84 14.17 0.07
C LEU A 107 -1.09 14.48 1.37
N ASP A 108 0.23 14.39 1.36
CA ASP A 108 1.07 14.72 2.51
C ASP A 108 0.89 16.17 2.95
N ALA A 109 0.93 17.11 2.00
CA ALA A 109 0.84 18.54 2.29
C ALA A 109 -0.56 18.96 2.77
N ASN A 110 -1.62 18.42 2.17
CA ASN A 110 -2.98 18.91 2.36
C ASN A 110 -3.79 18.13 3.41
N GLN A 111 -3.50 16.81 3.58
CA GLN A 111 -4.26 15.94 4.47
C GLN A 111 -3.39 15.31 5.56
N MET A 112 -2.37 14.53 5.19
CA MET A 112 -1.62 13.72 6.16
C MET A 112 -0.95 14.55 7.24
N SER A 113 -0.29 15.65 6.88
CA SER A 113 0.39 16.54 7.84
C SER A 113 -0.56 17.21 8.82
N ARG A 114 -1.82 17.42 8.43
CA ARG A 114 -2.84 18.10 9.22
C ARG A 114 -3.72 17.14 10.01
N LEU A 115 -4.03 15.98 9.43
CA LEU A 115 -5.02 15.04 9.95
C LEU A 115 -4.41 13.86 10.70
N THR A 116 -3.07 13.70 10.67
CA THR A 116 -2.40 12.60 11.36
C THR A 116 -1.28 13.13 12.27
N PRO A 117 -1.07 12.52 13.43
CA PRO A 117 -2.00 11.68 14.17
C PRO A 117 -3.24 12.47 14.65
N CYS A 118 -4.34 11.79 14.90
CA CYS A 118 -5.64 12.41 15.23
C CYS A 118 -5.77 12.84 16.70
N PHE A 119 -4.71 13.36 17.30
CA PHE A 119 -4.73 13.77 18.71
C PHE A 119 -5.64 14.98 18.94
N GLY A 120 -6.43 14.92 20.02
CA GLY A 120 -7.29 16.02 20.43
C GLY A 120 -8.54 16.24 19.58
N MET A 121 -8.80 15.38 18.60
CA MET A 121 -10.00 15.47 17.77
C MET A 121 -11.23 14.95 18.52
N SER A 122 -12.38 15.61 18.32
CA SER A 122 -13.67 15.05 18.68
C SER A 122 -13.96 13.80 17.84
N ARG A 123 -14.96 13.01 18.26
CA ARG A 123 -15.36 11.81 17.49
C ARG A 123 -15.76 12.15 16.04
N ALA A 124 -16.48 13.23 15.85
CA ALA A 124 -16.91 13.64 14.51
C ALA A 124 -15.74 14.05 13.61
N GLU A 125 -14.80 14.82 14.15
CA GLU A 125 -13.55 15.19 13.46
C GLU A 125 -12.68 13.98 13.14
N LEU A 126 -12.55 13.04 14.06
CA LEU A 126 -11.83 11.80 13.86
C LEU A 126 -12.41 10.97 12.72
N ILE A 127 -13.73 10.77 12.70
CA ILE A 127 -14.41 10.03 11.63
C ILE A 127 -14.17 10.71 10.28
N ALA A 128 -14.30 12.02 10.22
CA ALA A 128 -14.09 12.80 8.99
C ALA A 128 -12.63 12.70 8.51
N ALA A 129 -11.65 12.83 9.41
CA ALA A 129 -10.24 12.72 9.10
C ALA A 129 -9.86 11.33 8.55
N ILE A 130 -10.30 10.27 9.22
CA ILE A 130 -10.07 8.89 8.78
C ILE A 130 -10.70 8.66 7.40
N ALA A 131 -11.94 9.09 7.19
CA ALA A 131 -12.63 8.91 5.92
C ALA A 131 -11.92 9.65 4.78
N GLU A 132 -11.52 10.90 4.99
CA GLU A 132 -10.82 11.71 3.99
C GLU A 132 -9.49 11.08 3.58
N VAL A 133 -8.62 10.78 4.54
CA VAL A 133 -7.30 10.21 4.27
C VAL A 133 -7.42 8.81 3.64
N HIS A 134 -8.34 7.98 4.15
CA HIS A 134 -8.52 6.62 3.64
C HIS A 134 -8.99 6.63 2.18
N VAL A 135 -9.98 7.45 1.83
CA VAL A 135 -10.52 7.54 0.46
C VAL A 135 -9.43 8.03 -0.50
N GLU A 136 -8.73 9.10 -0.17
CA GLU A 136 -7.65 9.63 -1.02
C GLU A 136 -6.55 8.59 -1.26
N LEU A 137 -6.11 7.90 -0.22
CA LEU A 137 -5.09 6.85 -0.34
C LEU A 137 -5.56 5.69 -1.22
N ILE A 138 -6.82 5.26 -1.08
CA ILE A 138 -7.39 4.20 -1.91
C ILE A 138 -7.53 4.63 -3.39
N LEU A 139 -7.88 5.88 -3.66
CA LEU A 139 -7.97 6.40 -5.03
C LEU A 139 -6.60 6.52 -5.71
N ILE A 140 -5.58 6.91 -4.96
CA ILE A 140 -4.20 6.93 -5.45
C ILE A 140 -3.69 5.52 -5.71
N HIS A 141 -3.92 4.59 -4.78
CA HIS A 141 -3.52 3.19 -4.87
C HIS A 141 -2.02 3.04 -5.17
N PRO A 142 -1.14 3.51 -4.26
CA PRO A 142 0.26 3.76 -4.60
C PRO A 142 1.12 2.53 -4.82
N PHE A 143 0.74 1.37 -4.27
CA PHE A 143 1.54 0.15 -4.31
C PHE A 143 0.99 -0.88 -5.31
N ARG A 144 1.84 -1.81 -5.71
CA ARG A 144 1.44 -2.93 -6.59
C ARG A 144 0.47 -3.88 -5.90
N GLU A 145 0.64 -4.11 -4.60
CA GLU A 145 -0.20 -4.97 -3.76
C GLU A 145 -0.35 -4.37 -2.38
N GLY A 146 -1.39 -4.74 -1.64
CA GLY A 146 -1.54 -4.42 -0.22
C GLY A 146 -2.13 -3.05 0.11
N ASN A 147 -2.56 -2.25 -0.86
CA ASN A 147 -3.06 -0.89 -0.63
C ASN A 147 -4.21 -0.82 0.39
N GLY A 148 -5.22 -1.68 0.25
CA GLY A 148 -6.37 -1.71 1.16
C GLY A 148 -6.00 -2.11 2.59
N ARG A 149 -5.10 -3.08 2.74
CA ARG A 149 -4.65 -3.55 4.05
C ARG A 149 -3.80 -2.50 4.76
N LEU A 150 -2.93 -1.82 4.03
CA LEU A 150 -2.12 -0.73 4.58
C LEU A 150 -2.98 0.49 4.93
N ALA A 151 -3.97 0.83 4.12
CA ALA A 151 -4.91 1.92 4.41
C ALA A 151 -5.73 1.64 5.69
N ARG A 152 -6.06 0.38 5.97
CA ARG A 152 -6.70 -0.01 7.25
C ARG A 152 -5.76 0.10 8.44
N LEU A 153 -4.48 -0.20 8.28
CA LEU A 153 -3.50 0.01 9.36
C LEU A 153 -3.35 1.50 9.70
N LEU A 154 -3.40 2.37 8.68
CA LEU A 154 -3.33 3.81 8.87
C LEU A 154 -4.56 4.36 9.62
N ALA A 155 -5.74 3.81 9.37
CA ALA A 155 -7.00 4.25 9.99
C ALA A 155 -7.09 3.86 11.46
#